data_aa004bceeae4baf9949a85867a31dbf8
#
_entry.id   aa004bceeae4baf9949a85867a31dbf8
#
_cell.length_a   1.000
_cell.length_b   1.000
_cell.length_c   1.000
_cell.angle_alpha   90.00
_cell.angle_beta   90.00
_cell.angle_gamma   90.00
#
_symmetry.space_group_name_H-M   'P 1'
#
loop_
_entity.id
_entity.type
_entity.pdbx_description
1 polymer ?
#
loop_
_entity_poly.entity_id
_entity_poly.type
_entity_poly.pdbx_seq_one_letter_code
_entity_poly.pdbx_strand_id
1 'polypeptide(L)'
;MSKLTLSLALALALAAPVVLGQPERDQKMDTRLLQRQDLAYHFSHLDLDSADGKRHYRLWIGKPERPAPAAGYPVLWMLDGNAAIGALDDADLLNKLAAGQAPLLVAVGYQTEQRIERTGRTYDYTPALPGQAQQLDPLTGQASGGVEVFFELLRQRMRPMVASVAPIDPTRQTLWGHSYGGLAVLHALFDHPGEFSDYAAASPSLWWHDGAIVNEAEGLQQRLGRSRAHLLLMRGGVEPARPGKPSKGDEEGPARRLAAQLGNVRGLTVRFERFDGLGHGPMLPASLHRVIELMSNPQEHARPVPQG
;
A
#
# COMPACT_ATOMS: atom_id res chain seq x y z
N MET A 1 73.06 13.75 24.67
CA MET A 1 72.39 12.68 23.88
C MET A 1 70.95 12.70 24.28
N SER A 2 70.12 13.41 23.51
CA SER A 2 68.72 13.65 23.81
C SER A 2 67.90 12.64 22.99
N LYS A 3 67.03 11.82 23.68
CA LYS A 3 66.12 10.87 23.02
C LYS A 3 64.80 11.55 22.79
N LEU A 4 64.49 11.83 21.53
CA LEU A 4 63.15 12.25 21.09
C LEU A 4 62.22 11.01 21.09
N THR A 5 61.18 11.01 21.91
CA THR A 5 60.10 10.04 21.84
C THR A 5 59.00 10.64 20.97
N LEU A 6 58.72 9.98 19.85
CA LEU A 6 57.66 10.34 18.91
C LEU A 6 56.38 9.64 19.36
N SER A 7 55.42 10.39 19.89
CA SER A 7 54.11 9.86 20.23
C SER A 7 53.19 9.86 18.99
N LEU A 8 52.84 8.68 18.51
CA LEU A 8 51.91 8.47 17.41
C LEU A 8 50.46 8.47 17.99
N ALA A 9 49.73 9.54 17.78
CA ALA A 9 48.33 9.63 18.13
C ALA A 9 47.47 8.93 17.05
N LEU A 10 46.92 7.75 17.36
CA LEU A 10 45.98 7.02 16.51
C LEU A 10 44.59 7.63 16.67
N ALA A 11 44.14 8.40 15.67
CA ALA A 11 42.77 8.90 15.62
C ALA A 11 41.84 7.76 15.17
N LEU A 12 41.12 7.18 16.11
CA LEU A 12 40.02 6.28 15.81
C LEU A 12 38.83 7.10 15.31
N ALA A 13 38.58 7.09 14.00
CA ALA A 13 37.33 7.59 13.43
C ALA A 13 36.21 6.60 13.75
N LEU A 14 35.37 6.93 14.74
CA LEU A 14 34.13 6.26 15.01
C LEU A 14 33.15 6.53 13.85
N ALA A 15 33.08 5.62 12.89
CA ALA A 15 32.00 5.58 11.93
C ALA A 15 30.71 5.21 12.69
N ALA A 16 29.87 6.20 12.96
CA ALA A 16 28.53 5.96 13.47
C ALA A 16 27.75 5.10 12.45
N PRO A 17 27.11 3.99 12.85
CA PRO A 17 26.28 3.24 11.93
C PRO A 17 25.12 4.14 11.51
N VAL A 18 24.95 4.32 10.20
CA VAL A 18 23.73 4.90 9.62
C VAL A 18 22.62 3.91 9.92
N VAL A 19 21.86 4.18 10.98
CA VAL A 19 20.60 3.47 11.27
C VAL A 19 19.64 3.87 10.16
N LEU A 20 19.55 3.08 9.12
CA LEU A 20 18.51 3.19 8.10
C LEU A 20 17.17 3.00 8.81
N GLY A 21 16.43 4.11 8.96
CA GLY A 21 15.29 4.26 9.79
C GLY A 21 14.20 3.21 9.56
N GLN A 22 14.04 2.31 10.52
CA GLN A 22 12.69 1.81 10.77
C GLN A 22 11.87 3.02 11.23
N PRO A 23 10.61 3.19 10.74
CA PRO A 23 9.73 4.24 11.26
C PRO A 23 9.72 4.16 12.79
N GLU A 24 9.90 5.28 13.47
CA GLU A 24 9.83 5.34 14.93
C GLU A 24 8.58 4.57 15.37
N ARG A 25 8.74 3.64 16.34
CA ARG A 25 7.70 2.67 16.69
C ARG A 25 6.40 3.33 17.16
N ASP A 26 6.46 4.61 17.57
CA ASP A 26 5.38 5.37 18.19
C ASP A 26 5.00 6.64 17.39
N GLN A 27 5.28 6.69 16.09
CA GLN A 27 4.90 7.85 15.28
C GLN A 27 3.37 7.98 15.24
N LYS A 28 2.88 9.16 15.66
CA LYS A 28 1.45 9.49 15.59
C LYS A 28 0.99 9.74 14.15
N MET A 29 -0.30 9.50 13.93
CA MET A 29 -0.99 9.88 12.70
C MET A 29 -0.93 11.39 12.50
N ASP A 30 -0.62 11.82 11.31
CA ASP A 30 -0.75 13.23 10.92
C ASP A 30 -2.19 13.50 10.48
N THR A 31 -2.85 14.41 11.21
CA THR A 31 -4.27 14.75 10.99
C THR A 31 -4.47 16.12 10.36
N ARG A 32 -3.40 16.81 9.93
CA ARG A 32 -3.48 18.18 9.36
C ARG A 32 -4.44 18.25 8.17
N LEU A 33 -4.42 17.24 7.29
CA LEU A 33 -5.35 17.12 6.17
C LEU A 33 -6.82 17.28 6.59
N LEU A 34 -7.21 16.66 7.72
CA LEU A 34 -8.60 16.63 8.19
C LEU A 34 -9.08 17.99 8.71
N GLN A 35 -8.18 18.96 8.90
CA GLN A 35 -8.46 20.31 9.40
C GLN A 35 -8.43 21.36 8.29
N ARG A 36 -8.07 20.99 7.07
CA ARG A 36 -7.94 21.91 5.94
C ARG A 36 -9.31 22.37 5.43
N GLN A 37 -9.36 23.65 5.03
CA GLN A 37 -10.55 24.30 4.48
C GLN A 37 -10.40 24.65 2.99
N ASP A 38 -9.20 24.43 2.44
CA ASP A 38 -8.80 24.81 1.08
C ASP A 38 -8.81 23.63 0.08
N LEU A 39 -9.50 22.56 0.46
CA LEU A 39 -9.62 21.35 -0.35
C LEU A 39 -10.98 21.25 -1.02
N ALA A 40 -11.01 20.80 -2.26
CA ALA A 40 -12.24 20.39 -2.95
C ALA A 40 -12.74 19.00 -2.51
N TYR A 41 -12.40 18.60 -1.28
CA TYR A 41 -12.83 17.38 -0.59
C TYR A 41 -13.28 17.67 0.83
N HIS A 42 -14.37 17.04 1.25
CA HIS A 42 -14.82 17.04 2.64
C HIS A 42 -14.55 15.70 3.26
N PHE A 43 -13.82 15.68 4.37
CA PHE A 43 -13.47 14.45 5.10
C PHE A 43 -14.44 14.19 6.24
N SER A 44 -14.90 12.96 6.33
CA SER A 44 -15.66 12.39 7.45
C SER A 44 -15.10 11.02 7.82
N HIS A 45 -15.60 10.40 8.90
CA HIS A 45 -15.19 9.04 9.22
C HIS A 45 -16.37 8.19 9.67
N LEU A 46 -16.20 6.86 9.52
CA LEU A 46 -17.10 5.84 10.04
C LEU A 46 -16.25 4.82 10.82
N ASP A 47 -16.77 4.37 11.94
CA ASP A 47 -16.11 3.36 12.78
C ASP A 47 -16.86 2.04 12.70
N LEU A 48 -16.13 0.93 12.74
CA LEU A 48 -16.69 -0.42 12.82
C LEU A 48 -15.71 -1.37 13.49
N ASP A 49 -16.25 -2.46 14.06
CA ASP A 49 -15.47 -3.51 14.67
C ASP A 49 -15.48 -4.78 13.81
N SER A 50 -14.40 -5.57 13.93
CA SER A 50 -14.38 -6.95 13.43
C SER A 50 -15.43 -7.80 14.16
N ALA A 51 -15.86 -8.89 13.53
CA ALA A 51 -16.88 -9.78 14.09
C ALA A 51 -16.47 -10.39 15.44
N ASP A 52 -15.16 -10.58 15.67
CA ASP A 52 -14.61 -11.09 16.93
C ASP A 52 -14.33 -10.00 17.97
N GLY A 53 -14.59 -8.71 17.63
CA GLY A 53 -14.39 -7.56 18.51
C GLY A 53 -12.94 -7.22 18.82
N LYS A 54 -11.96 -7.85 18.15
CA LYS A 54 -10.53 -7.65 18.43
C LYS A 54 -9.87 -6.52 17.65
N ARG A 55 -10.45 -6.13 16.53
CA ARG A 55 -9.94 -5.08 15.66
C ARG A 55 -11.00 -4.00 15.52
N HIS A 56 -10.58 -2.75 15.71
CA HIS A 56 -11.40 -1.55 15.70
C HIS A 56 -10.96 -0.68 14.54
N TYR A 57 -11.77 -0.63 13.48
CA TYR A 57 -11.43 0.07 12.24
C TYR A 57 -12.04 1.46 12.21
N ARG A 58 -11.36 2.36 11.51
CA ARG A 58 -11.86 3.68 11.12
C ARG A 58 -11.67 3.88 9.64
N LEU A 59 -12.75 4.21 8.95
CA LEU A 59 -12.75 4.59 7.56
C LEU A 59 -12.81 6.11 7.47
N TRP A 60 -11.74 6.76 7.02
CA TRP A 60 -11.79 8.17 6.66
C TRP A 60 -12.26 8.26 5.21
N ILE A 61 -13.28 9.08 4.96
CA ILE A 61 -13.93 9.21 3.67
C ILE A 61 -13.79 10.66 3.20
N GLY A 62 -12.98 10.86 2.17
CA GLY A 62 -12.88 12.13 1.44
C GLY A 62 -13.89 12.14 0.31
N LYS A 63 -14.98 12.91 0.47
CA LYS A 63 -16.00 13.11 -0.56
C LYS A 63 -15.70 14.39 -1.34
N PRO A 64 -15.56 14.32 -2.69
CA PRO A 64 -15.36 15.52 -3.47
C PRO A 64 -16.61 16.43 -3.44
N GLU A 65 -16.40 17.74 -3.56
CA GLU A 65 -17.50 18.73 -3.68
C GLU A 65 -18.31 18.52 -4.95
N ARG A 66 -17.64 18.05 -6.00
CA ARG A 66 -18.29 17.77 -7.29
C ARG A 66 -19.34 16.67 -7.13
N PRO A 67 -20.55 16.84 -7.70
CA PRO A 67 -21.60 15.81 -7.67
C PRO A 67 -21.14 14.48 -8.31
N ALA A 68 -21.70 13.38 -7.80
CA ALA A 68 -21.42 12.06 -8.34
C ALA A 68 -21.84 11.94 -9.81
N PRO A 69 -21.04 11.29 -10.65
CA PRO A 69 -21.48 10.82 -11.96
C PRO A 69 -22.71 9.89 -11.85
N ALA A 70 -23.44 9.68 -12.95
CA ALA A 70 -24.61 8.79 -12.96
C ALA A 70 -24.30 7.36 -12.52
N ALA A 71 -23.08 6.85 -12.79
CA ALA A 71 -22.62 5.54 -12.35
C ALA A 71 -22.12 5.50 -10.90
N GLY A 72 -22.06 6.64 -10.21
CA GLY A 72 -21.41 6.79 -8.92
C GLY A 72 -19.96 7.28 -9.03
N TYR A 73 -19.34 7.57 -7.88
CA TYR A 73 -17.94 7.95 -7.82
C TYR A 73 -17.02 6.74 -8.06
N PRO A 74 -15.90 6.88 -8.80
CA PRO A 74 -14.78 5.97 -8.64
C PRO A 74 -14.33 5.96 -7.19
N VAL A 75 -13.70 4.89 -6.72
CA VAL A 75 -13.21 4.82 -5.34
C VAL A 75 -11.73 4.48 -5.32
N LEU A 76 -10.95 5.21 -4.52
CA LEU A 76 -9.60 4.85 -4.13
C LEU A 76 -9.64 4.33 -2.69
N TRP A 77 -9.47 3.02 -2.54
CA TRP A 77 -9.30 2.34 -1.26
C TRP A 77 -7.83 2.34 -0.88
N MET A 78 -7.51 2.88 0.28
CA MET A 78 -6.13 3.00 0.78
C MET A 78 -5.99 2.22 2.08
N LEU A 79 -5.16 1.19 2.05
CA LEU A 79 -4.80 0.43 3.25
C LEU A 79 -3.85 1.25 4.15
N ASP A 80 -3.68 0.85 5.42
CA ASP A 80 -2.96 1.67 6.41
C ASP A 80 -3.48 3.11 6.50
N GLY A 81 -4.79 3.26 6.59
CA GLY A 81 -5.50 4.52 6.45
C GLY A 81 -4.98 5.67 7.31
N ASN A 82 -4.51 5.37 8.56
CA ASN A 82 -3.90 6.38 9.43
C ASN A 82 -2.65 7.01 8.79
N ALA A 83 -1.81 6.19 8.13
CA ALA A 83 -0.63 6.69 7.42
C ALA A 83 -1.00 7.34 6.08
N ALA A 84 -2.00 6.79 5.38
CA ALA A 84 -2.48 7.32 4.11
C ALA A 84 -3.03 8.75 4.24
N ILE A 85 -3.79 9.04 5.29
CA ILE A 85 -4.31 10.39 5.57
C ILE A 85 -3.16 11.41 5.69
N GLY A 86 -2.10 11.09 6.44
CA GLY A 86 -0.94 11.97 6.55
C GLY A 86 -0.17 12.13 5.22
N ALA A 87 -0.19 11.09 4.38
CA ALA A 87 0.44 11.13 3.06
C ALA A 87 -0.35 11.93 2.02
N LEU A 88 -1.64 12.16 2.25
CA LEU A 88 -2.53 12.94 1.37
C LEU A 88 -2.44 14.47 1.61
N ASP A 89 -1.63 14.97 2.53
CA ASP A 89 -1.56 16.41 2.85
C ASP A 89 -0.84 17.22 1.73
N ASP A 90 -1.43 17.17 0.54
CA ASP A 90 -1.04 17.92 -0.66
C ASP A 90 -2.31 18.49 -1.33
N ALA A 91 -2.57 19.76 -1.09
CA ALA A 91 -3.78 20.41 -1.59
C ALA A 91 -3.83 20.51 -3.12
N ASP A 92 -2.70 20.81 -3.76
CA ASP A 92 -2.66 20.97 -5.21
C ASP A 92 -2.96 19.64 -5.91
N LEU A 93 -2.40 18.55 -5.39
CA LEU A 93 -2.65 17.20 -5.88
C LEU A 93 -4.12 16.80 -5.73
N LEU A 94 -4.70 17.03 -4.54
CA LEU A 94 -6.11 16.69 -4.27
C LEU A 94 -7.09 17.57 -5.05
N ASN A 95 -6.83 18.85 -5.18
CA ASN A 95 -7.68 19.78 -5.95
C ASN A 95 -7.62 19.44 -7.46
N LYS A 96 -6.45 19.05 -7.97
CA LYS A 96 -6.31 18.53 -9.33
C LYS A 96 -7.09 17.24 -9.55
N LEU A 97 -7.05 16.32 -8.59
CA LEU A 97 -7.82 15.07 -8.63
C LEU A 97 -9.33 15.35 -8.63
N ALA A 98 -9.79 16.27 -7.79
CA ALA A 98 -11.20 16.68 -7.72
C ALA A 98 -11.69 17.34 -9.01
N ALA A 99 -10.84 18.11 -9.69
CA ALA A 99 -11.15 18.72 -10.99
C ALA A 99 -11.25 17.67 -12.12
N GLY A 100 -10.58 16.52 -11.97
CA GLY A 100 -10.57 15.40 -12.91
C GLY A 100 -11.68 14.37 -12.65
N GLN A 101 -11.29 13.16 -12.30
CA GLN A 101 -12.22 12.04 -12.04
C GLN A 101 -12.95 12.13 -10.71
N ALA A 102 -12.46 12.92 -9.77
CA ALA A 102 -13.07 13.17 -8.47
C ALA A 102 -13.52 11.87 -7.74
N PRO A 103 -12.61 10.89 -7.48
CA PRO A 103 -12.99 9.68 -6.77
C PRO A 103 -13.36 9.97 -5.31
N LEU A 104 -14.14 9.07 -4.68
CA LEU A 104 -14.13 8.97 -3.23
C LEU A 104 -12.76 8.46 -2.77
N LEU A 105 -12.19 9.11 -1.76
CA LEU A 105 -10.98 8.68 -1.09
C LEU A 105 -11.38 7.92 0.18
N VAL A 106 -11.07 6.63 0.26
CA VAL A 106 -11.43 5.81 1.42
C VAL A 106 -10.16 5.24 2.05
N ALA A 107 -9.74 5.85 3.16
CA ALA A 107 -8.60 5.39 3.91
C ALA A 107 -9.06 4.41 5.01
N VAL A 108 -8.74 3.14 4.82
CA VAL A 108 -9.09 2.04 5.73
C VAL A 108 -8.00 1.90 6.77
N GLY A 109 -8.26 2.35 7.97
CA GLY A 109 -7.31 2.30 9.08
C GLY A 109 -7.96 1.83 10.37
N TYR A 110 -7.38 2.24 11.50
CA TYR A 110 -7.74 1.73 12.82
C TYR A 110 -8.05 2.87 13.78
N GLN A 111 -8.88 2.59 14.80
CA GLN A 111 -9.25 3.54 15.85
C GLN A 111 -8.09 3.74 16.83
N THR A 112 -7.00 4.32 16.38
CA THR A 112 -5.81 4.61 17.16
C THR A 112 -5.18 5.93 16.70
N GLU A 113 -4.39 6.55 17.58
CA GLU A 113 -3.56 7.71 17.22
C GLU A 113 -2.26 7.32 16.52
N GLN A 114 -1.93 6.04 16.44
CA GLN A 114 -0.70 5.59 15.80
C GLN A 114 -0.80 5.72 14.29
N ARG A 115 0.29 6.17 13.66
CA ARG A 115 0.40 6.22 12.20
C ARG A 115 0.28 4.83 11.57
N ILE A 116 0.84 3.81 12.20
CA ILE A 116 0.75 2.40 11.78
C ILE A 116 0.28 1.57 12.98
N GLU A 117 -0.90 0.99 12.89
CA GLU A 117 -1.38 -0.01 13.83
C GLU A 117 -0.78 -1.38 13.46
N ARG A 118 0.20 -1.83 14.25
CA ARG A 118 1.06 -2.97 13.87
C ARG A 118 0.39 -4.32 14.05
N THR A 119 -0.42 -4.48 15.09
CA THR A 119 -1.00 -5.76 15.47
C THR A 119 -2.13 -6.16 14.52
N GLY A 120 -3.11 -5.28 14.35
CA GLY A 120 -4.26 -5.54 13.48
C GLY A 120 -3.84 -5.69 12.02
N ARG A 121 -2.99 -4.75 11.52
CA ARG A 121 -2.53 -4.82 10.13
C ARG A 121 -1.69 -6.06 9.82
N THR A 122 -0.92 -6.58 10.80
CA THR A 122 -0.16 -7.81 10.59
C THR A 122 -1.09 -8.98 10.34
N TYR A 123 -2.17 -9.08 11.08
CA TYR A 123 -3.20 -10.10 10.84
C TYR A 123 -3.96 -9.84 9.53
N ASP A 124 -4.48 -8.63 9.36
CA ASP A 124 -5.41 -8.26 8.28
C ASP A 124 -4.79 -8.25 6.88
N TYR A 125 -3.46 -8.06 6.77
CA TYR A 125 -2.80 -7.88 5.47
C TYR A 125 -1.91 -9.05 5.06
N THR A 126 -1.92 -10.14 5.83
CA THR A 126 -1.09 -11.31 5.53
C THR A 126 -1.95 -12.52 5.18
N PRO A 127 -1.56 -13.29 4.14
CA PRO A 127 -2.27 -14.50 3.74
C PRO A 127 -2.17 -15.63 4.76
N ALA A 128 -3.20 -16.49 4.80
CA ALA A 128 -3.12 -17.74 5.53
C ALA A 128 -2.25 -18.76 4.77
N LEU A 129 -1.33 -19.39 5.49
CA LEU A 129 -0.49 -20.45 4.92
C LEU A 129 -1.18 -21.81 5.09
N PRO A 130 -1.17 -22.68 4.07
CA PRO A 130 -1.77 -23.99 4.15
C PRO A 130 -1.25 -24.81 5.35
N GLY A 131 -2.18 -25.40 6.11
CA GLY A 131 -1.84 -26.29 7.23
C GLY A 131 -1.40 -25.58 8.52
N GLN A 132 -1.40 -24.24 8.58
CA GLN A 132 -1.01 -23.48 9.76
C GLN A 132 -2.24 -22.89 10.48
N ALA A 133 -2.76 -23.58 11.49
CA ALA A 133 -3.92 -23.10 12.26
C ALA A 133 -3.59 -21.90 13.17
N GLN A 134 -2.36 -21.76 13.62
CA GLN A 134 -1.83 -20.63 14.41
C GLN A 134 -0.58 -20.11 13.73
N GLN A 135 -0.78 -19.12 12.86
CA GLN A 135 0.30 -18.55 12.10
C GLN A 135 0.83 -17.30 12.80
N LEU A 136 2.15 -17.24 12.95
CA LEU A 136 2.84 -16.04 13.44
C LEU A 136 3.64 -15.40 12.31
N ASP A 137 3.63 -14.09 12.32
CA ASP A 137 4.39 -13.30 11.38
C ASP A 137 5.89 -13.36 11.66
N PRO A 138 6.73 -13.62 10.65
CA PRO A 138 8.17 -13.86 10.86
C PRO A 138 8.96 -12.59 11.25
N LEU A 139 8.40 -11.39 11.06
CA LEU A 139 9.05 -10.13 11.40
C LEU A 139 8.60 -9.61 12.77
N THR A 140 7.31 -9.72 13.06
CA THR A 140 6.70 -9.10 14.25
C THR A 140 6.42 -10.08 15.37
N GLY A 141 6.33 -11.39 15.08
CA GLY A 141 5.88 -12.43 16.02
C GLY A 141 4.39 -12.35 16.38
N GLN A 142 3.65 -11.44 15.73
CA GLN A 142 2.20 -11.26 15.94
C GLN A 142 1.41 -12.33 15.16
N ALA A 143 0.14 -12.51 15.54
CA ALA A 143 -0.79 -13.31 14.75
C ALA A 143 -0.87 -12.78 13.32
N SER A 144 -0.95 -13.68 12.34
CA SER A 144 -1.00 -13.38 10.91
C SER A 144 -1.97 -14.32 10.19
N GLY A 145 -2.22 -14.09 8.90
CA GLY A 145 -3.05 -14.99 8.09
C GLY A 145 -4.54 -14.64 8.03
N GLY A 146 -4.92 -13.39 8.33
CA GLY A 146 -6.32 -12.96 8.37
C GLY A 146 -6.82 -12.19 7.15
N VAL A 147 -6.05 -12.13 6.07
CA VAL A 147 -6.36 -11.28 4.91
C VAL A 147 -7.73 -11.56 4.29
N GLU A 148 -8.16 -12.83 4.23
CA GLU A 148 -9.48 -13.21 3.75
C GLU A 148 -10.61 -12.69 4.66
N VAL A 149 -10.42 -12.77 5.98
CA VAL A 149 -11.38 -12.23 6.96
C VAL A 149 -11.50 -10.72 6.80
N PHE A 150 -10.38 -10.04 6.54
CA PHE A 150 -10.36 -8.60 6.30
C PHE A 150 -11.08 -8.23 4.99
N PHE A 151 -10.80 -8.91 3.88
CA PHE A 151 -11.47 -8.63 2.61
C PHE A 151 -12.96 -8.98 2.65
N GLU A 152 -13.35 -10.02 3.39
CA GLU A 152 -14.76 -10.32 3.63
C GLU A 152 -15.46 -9.16 4.38
N LEU A 153 -14.83 -8.63 5.43
CA LEU A 153 -15.33 -7.46 6.14
C LEU A 153 -15.41 -6.22 5.23
N LEU A 154 -14.40 -6.02 4.37
CA LEU A 154 -14.39 -4.93 3.40
C LEU A 154 -15.57 -5.05 2.43
N ARG A 155 -15.79 -6.24 1.89
CA ARG A 155 -16.89 -6.51 0.95
C ARG A 155 -18.26 -6.33 1.60
N GLN A 156 -18.47 -6.95 2.76
CA GLN A 156 -19.80 -7.09 3.35
C GLN A 156 -20.21 -5.92 4.24
N ARG A 157 -19.26 -5.21 4.79
CA ARG A 157 -19.53 -4.14 5.76
C ARG A 157 -18.97 -2.79 5.30
N MET A 158 -17.70 -2.68 5.01
CA MET A 158 -17.08 -1.39 4.71
C MET A 158 -17.61 -0.78 3.40
N ARG A 159 -17.69 -1.56 2.30
CA ARG A 159 -18.25 -1.06 1.03
C ARG A 159 -19.70 -0.57 1.15
N PRO A 160 -20.63 -1.29 1.76
CA PRO A 160 -21.99 -0.79 2.00
C PRO A 160 -22.03 0.46 2.87
N MET A 161 -21.19 0.55 3.90
CA MET A 161 -21.08 1.76 4.74
C MET A 161 -20.62 2.96 3.93
N VAL A 162 -19.59 2.81 3.09
CA VAL A 162 -19.13 3.90 2.19
C VAL A 162 -20.22 4.25 1.18
N ALA A 163 -20.91 3.28 0.60
CA ALA A 163 -22.00 3.50 -0.34
C ALA A 163 -23.20 4.24 0.29
N SER A 164 -23.38 4.16 1.61
CA SER A 164 -24.41 4.95 2.32
C SER A 164 -24.05 6.45 2.44
N VAL A 165 -22.77 6.80 2.36
CA VAL A 165 -22.28 8.20 2.38
C VAL A 165 -22.42 8.84 1.00
N ALA A 166 -22.10 8.10 -0.06
CA ALA A 166 -22.20 8.58 -1.44
C ALA A 166 -22.26 7.40 -2.43
N PRO A 167 -22.94 7.56 -3.59
CA PRO A 167 -23.02 6.50 -4.59
C PRO A 167 -21.65 6.18 -5.15
N ILE A 168 -21.29 4.90 -5.20
CA ILE A 168 -20.02 4.39 -5.72
C ILE A 168 -20.19 3.64 -7.04
N ASP A 169 -19.23 3.78 -7.94
CA ASP A 169 -19.17 3.01 -9.17
C ASP A 169 -18.50 1.64 -8.90
N PRO A 170 -19.23 0.52 -8.97
CA PRO A 170 -18.66 -0.79 -8.67
C PRO A 170 -17.62 -1.24 -9.70
N THR A 171 -17.55 -0.61 -10.87
CA THR A 171 -16.63 -0.98 -11.95
C THR A 171 -15.33 -0.18 -11.95
N ARG A 172 -15.22 0.88 -11.13
CA ARG A 172 -14.06 1.75 -11.02
C ARG A 172 -13.58 1.81 -9.57
N GLN A 173 -12.97 0.72 -9.14
CA GLN A 173 -12.48 0.55 -7.78
C GLN A 173 -10.97 0.34 -7.82
N THR A 174 -10.20 1.23 -7.22
CA THR A 174 -8.74 1.12 -7.09
C THR A 174 -8.40 0.71 -5.65
N LEU A 175 -7.55 -0.31 -5.48
CA LEU A 175 -7.00 -0.70 -4.18
C LEU A 175 -5.51 -0.38 -4.15
N TRP A 176 -5.09 0.46 -3.20
CA TRP A 176 -3.69 0.78 -2.95
C TRP A 176 -3.25 0.31 -1.57
N GLY A 177 -2.01 -0.18 -1.49
CA GLY A 177 -1.36 -0.52 -0.22
C GLY A 177 0.14 -0.56 -0.33
N HIS A 178 0.83 -0.29 0.80
CA HIS A 178 2.27 -0.27 0.90
C HIS A 178 2.76 -1.37 1.85
N SER A 179 3.89 -2.01 1.54
CA SER A 179 4.52 -3.03 2.39
C SER A 179 3.59 -4.25 2.60
N TYR A 180 3.13 -4.55 3.82
CA TYR A 180 2.08 -5.56 4.07
C TYR A 180 0.76 -5.17 3.40
N GLY A 181 0.42 -3.87 3.35
CA GLY A 181 -0.70 -3.42 2.52
C GLY A 181 -0.52 -3.77 1.05
N GLY A 182 0.70 -3.64 0.52
CA GLY A 182 1.04 -4.08 -0.84
C GLY A 182 0.95 -5.60 -1.03
N LEU A 183 1.27 -6.37 0.02
CA LEU A 183 1.08 -7.82 0.05
C LEU A 183 -0.42 -8.17 -0.05
N ALA A 184 -1.27 -7.49 0.74
CA ALA A 184 -2.73 -7.65 0.69
C ALA A 184 -3.31 -7.26 -0.68
N VAL A 185 -2.79 -6.21 -1.33
CA VAL A 185 -3.20 -5.83 -2.70
C VAL A 185 -2.90 -6.95 -3.69
N LEU A 186 -1.71 -7.57 -3.61
CA LEU A 186 -1.37 -8.71 -4.48
C LEU A 186 -2.26 -9.92 -4.20
N HIS A 187 -2.52 -10.24 -2.92
CA HIS A 187 -3.45 -11.29 -2.54
C HIS A 187 -4.84 -11.06 -3.13
N ALA A 188 -5.39 -9.84 -3.00
CA ALA A 188 -6.68 -9.50 -3.59
C ALA A 188 -6.71 -9.66 -5.11
N LEU A 189 -5.61 -9.31 -5.82
CA LEU A 189 -5.51 -9.56 -7.25
C LEU A 189 -5.46 -11.06 -7.57
N PHE A 190 -4.74 -11.84 -6.78
CA PHE A 190 -4.51 -13.25 -7.09
C PHE A 190 -5.74 -14.11 -6.79
N ASP A 191 -6.39 -13.89 -5.67
CA ASP A 191 -7.52 -14.72 -5.24
C ASP A 191 -8.88 -14.17 -5.67
N HIS A 192 -9.01 -12.83 -5.75
CA HIS A 192 -10.26 -12.15 -6.09
C HIS A 192 -10.10 -11.13 -7.22
N PRO A 193 -9.59 -11.51 -8.41
CA PRO A 193 -9.15 -10.57 -9.46
C PRO A 193 -10.27 -9.72 -10.07
N GLY A 194 -11.53 -9.99 -9.75
CA GLY A 194 -12.68 -9.20 -10.21
C GLY A 194 -13.23 -8.19 -9.20
N GLU A 195 -12.61 -8.07 -8.01
CA GLU A 195 -13.12 -7.18 -6.97
C GLU A 195 -12.76 -5.72 -7.17
N PHE A 196 -11.62 -5.46 -7.80
CA PHE A 196 -11.14 -4.13 -8.13
C PHE A 196 -10.79 -4.07 -9.60
N SER A 197 -10.94 -2.89 -10.21
CA SER A 197 -10.47 -2.65 -11.57
C SER A 197 -8.95 -2.43 -11.61
N ASP A 198 -8.41 -1.82 -10.53
CA ASP A 198 -7.03 -1.38 -10.45
C ASP A 198 -6.42 -1.76 -9.08
N TYR A 199 -5.25 -2.36 -9.15
CA TYR A 199 -4.47 -2.81 -8.01
C TYR A 199 -3.14 -2.06 -8.00
N ALA A 200 -2.82 -1.35 -6.93
CA ALA A 200 -1.59 -0.59 -6.79
C ALA A 200 -0.78 -1.11 -5.59
N ALA A 201 0.15 -2.01 -5.84
CA ALA A 201 1.00 -2.62 -4.83
C ALA A 201 2.33 -1.87 -4.73
N ALA A 202 2.53 -1.13 -3.64
CA ALA A 202 3.73 -0.36 -3.39
C ALA A 202 4.67 -1.12 -2.45
N SER A 203 5.90 -1.35 -2.89
CA SER A 203 6.95 -2.04 -2.13
C SER A 203 6.42 -3.26 -1.38
N PRO A 204 5.64 -4.16 -2.05
CA PRO A 204 5.02 -5.28 -1.37
C PRO A 204 6.06 -6.17 -0.71
N SER A 205 5.74 -6.71 0.47
CA SER A 205 6.63 -7.57 1.26
C SER A 205 6.82 -8.95 0.63
N LEU A 206 7.38 -9.00 -0.59
CA LEU A 206 7.57 -10.24 -1.36
C LEU A 206 8.47 -11.27 -0.68
N TRP A 207 9.24 -10.86 0.33
CA TRP A 207 10.09 -11.73 1.16
C TRP A 207 9.30 -12.52 2.22
N TRP A 208 8.06 -12.13 2.47
CA TRP A 208 7.24 -12.69 3.54
C TRP A 208 7.03 -14.20 3.31
N HIS A 209 7.31 -15.00 4.37
CA HIS A 209 7.33 -16.46 4.30
C HIS A 209 8.00 -17.01 3.03
N ASP A 210 9.24 -16.53 2.78
CA ASP A 210 10.09 -16.93 1.65
C ASP A 210 9.42 -16.78 0.26
N GLY A 211 8.53 -15.77 0.13
CA GLY A 211 7.88 -15.44 -1.13
C GLY A 211 6.55 -16.15 -1.35
N ALA A 212 5.89 -16.61 -0.29
CA ALA A 212 4.61 -17.34 -0.37
C ALA A 212 3.58 -16.69 -1.30
N ILE A 213 3.48 -15.35 -1.29
CA ILE A 213 2.55 -14.60 -2.15
C ILE A 213 2.77 -14.84 -3.65
N VAL A 214 4.01 -15.13 -4.08
CA VAL A 214 4.30 -15.38 -5.51
C VAL A 214 3.61 -16.66 -5.98
N ASN A 215 3.47 -17.66 -5.09
CA ASN A 215 2.82 -18.93 -5.42
C ASN A 215 1.30 -18.75 -5.58
N GLU A 216 0.68 -17.75 -4.94
CA GLU A 216 -0.75 -17.44 -5.11
C GLU A 216 -1.09 -16.96 -6.52
N ALA A 217 -0.11 -16.45 -7.27
CA ALA A 217 -0.29 -16.09 -8.68
C ALA A 217 -0.56 -17.31 -9.60
N GLU A 218 -0.26 -18.52 -9.12
CA GLU A 218 -0.58 -19.74 -9.86
C GLU A 218 -2.11 -19.86 -10.05
N GLY A 219 -2.53 -20.14 -11.26
CA GLY A 219 -3.96 -20.21 -11.61
C GLY A 219 -4.67 -18.86 -11.77
N LEU A 220 -4.00 -17.71 -11.61
CA LEU A 220 -4.60 -16.38 -11.79
C LEU A 220 -5.32 -16.24 -13.14
N GLN A 221 -4.76 -16.77 -14.23
CA GLN A 221 -5.38 -16.74 -15.56
C GLN A 221 -6.80 -17.35 -15.54
N GLN A 222 -7.01 -18.42 -14.79
CA GLN A 222 -8.30 -19.10 -14.67
C GLN A 222 -9.26 -18.28 -13.81
N ARG A 223 -8.79 -17.76 -12.66
CA ARG A 223 -9.58 -16.93 -11.75
C ARG A 223 -10.00 -15.61 -12.38
N LEU A 224 -9.11 -14.95 -13.14
CA LEU A 224 -9.41 -13.72 -13.87
C LEU A 224 -10.45 -13.95 -14.98
N GLY A 225 -10.41 -15.11 -15.65
CA GLY A 225 -11.39 -15.51 -16.66
C GLY A 225 -11.50 -14.51 -17.80
N ARG A 226 -12.67 -13.86 -17.93
CA ARG A 226 -12.95 -12.81 -18.91
C ARG A 226 -12.82 -11.39 -18.34
N SER A 227 -12.62 -11.26 -17.06
CA SER A 227 -12.44 -9.96 -16.39
C SER A 227 -11.14 -9.29 -16.87
N ARG A 228 -11.08 -7.99 -16.66
CA ARG A 228 -9.88 -7.19 -16.93
C ARG A 228 -9.47 -6.50 -15.63
N ALA A 229 -8.18 -6.44 -15.40
CA ALA A 229 -7.62 -5.74 -14.26
C ALA A 229 -6.30 -5.05 -14.63
N HIS A 230 -5.93 -4.03 -13.89
CA HIS A 230 -4.65 -3.35 -14.00
C HIS A 230 -3.86 -3.54 -12.71
N LEU A 231 -2.58 -3.87 -12.83
CA LEU A 231 -1.63 -3.89 -11.73
C LEU A 231 -0.55 -2.84 -11.92
N LEU A 232 -0.47 -1.90 -11.00
CA LEU A 232 0.68 -1.02 -10.82
C LEU A 232 1.54 -1.59 -9.69
N LEU A 233 2.70 -2.13 -10.02
CA LEU A 233 3.68 -2.64 -9.07
C LEU A 233 4.80 -1.63 -8.94
N MET A 234 4.99 -1.06 -7.74
CA MET A 234 5.93 0.02 -7.47
C MET A 234 6.99 -0.42 -6.48
N ARG A 235 8.23 0.07 -6.67
CA ARG A 235 9.34 -0.21 -5.74
C ARG A 235 10.36 0.91 -5.70
N GLY A 236 10.89 1.17 -4.51
CA GLY A 236 12.00 2.11 -4.31
C GLY A 236 13.32 1.51 -4.76
N GLY A 237 14.15 2.34 -5.41
CA GLY A 237 15.41 1.92 -6.03
C GLY A 237 16.53 1.61 -5.04
N VAL A 238 16.39 2.02 -3.76
CA VAL A 238 17.39 1.73 -2.70
C VAL A 238 16.80 0.92 -1.53
N GLU A 239 15.68 0.24 -1.75
CA GLU A 239 15.09 -0.63 -0.74
C GLU A 239 15.84 -1.97 -0.66
N PRO A 240 16.14 -2.48 0.54
CA PRO A 240 16.62 -3.86 0.68
C PRO A 240 15.53 -4.86 0.30
N ALA A 241 15.92 -6.01 -0.27
CA ALA A 241 14.98 -7.07 -0.64
C ALA A 241 14.24 -7.65 0.58
N ARG A 242 14.86 -7.58 1.75
CA ARG A 242 14.31 -8.04 3.04
C ARG A 242 14.71 -7.08 4.15
N PRO A 243 13.80 -6.73 5.10
CA PRO A 243 14.13 -5.87 6.24
C PRO A 243 15.31 -6.42 7.04
N GLY A 244 16.19 -5.52 7.48
CA GLY A 244 17.35 -5.87 8.30
C GLY A 244 18.47 -6.67 7.59
N LYS A 245 18.37 -6.88 6.28
CA LYS A 245 19.43 -7.49 5.48
C LYS A 245 20.15 -6.43 4.64
N PRO A 246 21.48 -6.52 4.48
CA PRO A 246 22.19 -5.62 3.59
C PRO A 246 21.76 -5.85 2.14
N SER A 247 21.80 -4.79 1.34
CA SER A 247 21.58 -4.84 -0.09
C SER A 247 22.61 -5.74 -0.77
N LYS A 248 22.17 -6.58 -1.70
CA LYS A 248 23.02 -7.49 -2.50
C LYS A 248 23.09 -7.09 -3.98
N GLY A 249 22.52 -5.95 -4.35
CA GLY A 249 22.59 -5.38 -5.70
C GLY A 249 21.47 -5.69 -6.67
N ASP A 250 20.64 -6.74 -6.44
CA ASP A 250 19.43 -7.05 -7.23
C ASP A 250 18.17 -6.97 -6.37
N GLU A 251 17.98 -5.86 -5.72
CA GLU A 251 16.93 -5.68 -4.70
C GLU A 251 15.53 -5.59 -5.31
N GLU A 252 15.43 -5.08 -6.53
CA GLU A 252 14.16 -5.00 -7.26
C GLU A 252 13.83 -6.28 -8.05
N GLY A 253 14.81 -7.18 -8.20
CA GLY A 253 14.69 -8.39 -9.01
C GLY A 253 13.45 -9.23 -8.73
N PRO A 254 13.07 -9.50 -7.46
CA PRO A 254 11.83 -10.22 -7.15
C PRO A 254 10.57 -9.54 -7.69
N ALA A 255 10.46 -8.21 -7.52
CA ALA A 255 9.30 -7.45 -8.01
C ALA A 255 9.28 -7.37 -9.53
N ARG A 256 10.43 -7.15 -10.16
CA ARG A 256 10.55 -7.12 -11.63
C ARG A 256 10.23 -8.48 -12.24
N ARG A 257 10.70 -9.59 -11.67
CA ARG A 257 10.37 -10.96 -12.12
C ARG A 257 8.87 -11.24 -11.98
N LEU A 258 8.25 -10.86 -10.86
CA LEU A 258 6.82 -11.00 -10.68
C LEU A 258 6.04 -10.20 -11.72
N ALA A 259 6.41 -8.95 -11.96
CA ALA A 259 5.77 -8.12 -12.99
C ALA A 259 5.88 -8.76 -14.38
N ALA A 260 7.05 -9.27 -14.76
CA ALA A 260 7.27 -9.96 -16.03
C ALA A 260 6.43 -11.24 -16.16
N GLN A 261 6.35 -12.03 -15.10
CA GLN A 261 5.51 -13.24 -15.06
C GLN A 261 4.03 -12.90 -15.25
N LEU A 262 3.53 -11.91 -14.51
CA LEU A 262 2.14 -11.47 -14.54
C LEU A 262 1.76 -10.79 -15.87
N GLY A 263 2.71 -10.18 -16.55
CA GLY A 263 2.52 -9.60 -17.89
C GLY A 263 2.08 -10.60 -18.95
N ASN A 264 2.23 -11.91 -18.71
CA ASN A 264 1.76 -12.97 -19.59
C ASN A 264 0.29 -13.38 -19.34
N VAL A 265 -0.35 -12.86 -18.27
CA VAL A 265 -1.74 -13.19 -17.93
C VAL A 265 -2.69 -12.38 -18.81
N ARG A 266 -3.48 -13.05 -19.64
CA ARG A 266 -4.44 -12.38 -20.53
C ARG A 266 -5.53 -11.68 -19.74
N GLY A 267 -5.79 -10.42 -20.06
CA GLY A 267 -6.76 -9.59 -19.35
C GLY A 267 -6.15 -8.79 -18.18
N LEU A 268 -4.91 -9.09 -17.78
CA LEU A 268 -4.17 -8.31 -16.81
C LEU A 268 -3.18 -7.38 -17.53
N THR A 269 -3.30 -6.07 -17.30
CA THR A 269 -2.29 -5.08 -17.70
C THR A 269 -1.36 -4.84 -16.53
N VAL A 270 -0.07 -5.05 -16.71
CA VAL A 270 0.92 -4.88 -15.65
C VAL A 270 1.85 -3.72 -15.97
N ARG A 271 2.01 -2.82 -15.01
CA ARG A 271 2.97 -1.73 -15.06
C ARG A 271 3.91 -1.85 -13.85
N PHE A 272 5.21 -1.87 -14.10
CA PHE A 272 6.23 -1.82 -13.06
C PHE A 272 6.88 -0.45 -13.05
N GLU A 273 6.92 0.22 -11.88
CA GLU A 273 7.59 1.51 -11.72
C GLU A 273 8.63 1.43 -10.60
N ARG A 274 9.85 1.87 -10.92
CA ARG A 274 10.95 2.04 -9.97
C ARG A 274 11.09 3.51 -9.60
N PHE A 275 11.21 3.77 -8.30
CA PHE A 275 11.40 5.11 -7.75
C PHE A 275 12.87 5.28 -7.31
N ASP A 276 13.67 5.92 -8.16
CA ASP A 276 15.10 6.08 -7.92
C ASP A 276 15.37 6.86 -6.63
N GLY A 277 16.36 6.42 -5.86
CA GLY A 277 16.77 7.05 -4.62
C GLY A 277 15.81 6.88 -3.43
N LEU A 278 14.61 6.30 -3.62
CA LEU A 278 13.68 6.09 -2.52
C LEU A 278 13.91 4.75 -1.83
N GLY A 279 13.93 4.80 -0.50
CA GLY A 279 13.89 3.64 0.38
C GLY A 279 12.46 3.27 0.77
N HIS A 280 12.28 2.23 1.57
CA HIS A 280 11.00 1.64 1.92
C HIS A 280 10.00 2.64 2.54
N GLY A 281 10.42 3.41 3.54
CA GLY A 281 9.54 4.38 4.21
C GLY A 281 9.02 5.49 3.30
N PRO A 282 9.90 6.20 2.55
CA PRO A 282 9.50 7.23 1.60
C PRO A 282 8.62 6.74 0.45
N MET A 283 8.63 5.44 0.14
CA MET A 283 7.74 4.85 -0.87
C MET A 283 6.25 4.94 -0.50
N LEU A 284 5.89 5.01 0.79
CA LEU A 284 4.49 5.12 1.18
C LEU A 284 3.83 6.39 0.59
N PRO A 285 4.28 7.62 0.91
CA PRO A 285 3.67 8.82 0.31
C PRO A 285 3.92 8.89 -1.21
N ALA A 286 5.12 8.59 -1.70
CA ALA A 286 5.44 8.71 -3.12
C ALA A 286 4.56 7.82 -4.00
N SER A 287 4.30 6.59 -3.59
CA SER A 287 3.46 5.67 -4.35
C SER A 287 1.98 6.07 -4.31
N LEU A 288 1.49 6.60 -3.19
CA LEU A 288 0.12 7.10 -3.10
C LEU A 288 -0.08 8.32 -4.00
N HIS A 289 0.84 9.28 -3.97
CA HIS A 289 0.82 10.44 -4.88
C HIS A 289 0.83 9.98 -6.33
N ARG A 290 1.64 8.97 -6.68
CA ARG A 290 1.68 8.42 -8.04
C ARG A 290 0.34 7.83 -8.49
N VAL A 291 -0.35 7.10 -7.62
CA VAL A 291 -1.71 6.59 -7.92
C VAL A 291 -2.68 7.73 -8.18
N ILE A 292 -2.65 8.78 -7.35
CA ILE A 292 -3.51 9.95 -7.50
C ILE A 292 -3.21 10.70 -8.81
N GLU A 293 -1.94 10.86 -9.18
CA GLU A 293 -1.54 11.44 -10.46
C GLU A 293 -2.11 10.67 -11.66
N LEU A 294 -2.00 9.33 -11.63
CA LEU A 294 -2.56 8.47 -12.68
C LEU A 294 -4.09 8.56 -12.75
N MET A 295 -4.77 8.63 -11.62
CA MET A 295 -6.22 8.84 -11.58
C MET A 295 -6.61 10.23 -12.09
N SER A 296 -5.75 11.23 -11.91
CA SER A 296 -5.96 12.59 -12.43
C SER A 296 -5.74 12.67 -13.95
N ASN A 297 -4.99 11.73 -14.52
CA ASN A 297 -4.66 11.68 -15.95
C ASN A 297 -4.94 10.29 -16.57
N PRO A 298 -6.19 9.98 -16.92
CA PRO A 298 -6.58 8.66 -17.44
C PRO A 298 -5.84 8.23 -18.70
N GLN A 299 -5.36 9.18 -19.53
CA GLN A 299 -4.62 8.87 -20.74
C GLN A 299 -3.23 8.26 -20.44
N GLU A 300 -2.61 8.67 -19.33
CA GLU A 300 -1.35 8.10 -18.87
C GLU A 300 -1.55 6.70 -18.25
N HIS A 301 -2.67 6.50 -17.58
CA HIS A 301 -3.04 5.21 -16.98
C HIS A 301 -3.16 4.11 -18.05
N ALA A 302 -3.67 4.42 -19.23
CA ALA A 302 -3.89 3.46 -20.33
C ALA A 302 -2.62 3.14 -21.15
N ARG A 303 -1.49 3.83 -20.95
CA ARG A 303 -0.26 3.61 -21.73
C ARG A 303 0.54 2.44 -21.17
N PRO A 304 0.82 1.39 -21.97
CA PRO A 304 1.83 0.40 -21.57
C PRO A 304 3.20 1.09 -21.44
N VAL A 305 3.93 0.79 -20.37
CA VAL A 305 5.32 1.26 -20.22
C VAL A 305 6.16 0.55 -21.27
N PRO A 306 6.99 1.27 -22.07
CA PRO A 306 7.96 0.63 -22.94
C PRO A 306 8.84 -0.32 -22.10
N GLN A 307 8.90 -1.58 -22.52
CA GLN A 307 9.87 -2.52 -21.96
C GLN A 307 11.25 -2.10 -22.47
N GLY A 308 12.02 -1.43 -21.61
CA GLY A 308 13.43 -1.11 -21.86
C GLY A 308 14.31 -2.28 -21.51
#